data_3beb930785f6d4d695333c35f936a513
#
_entry.id   3beb930785f6d4d695333c35f936a513
#
_cell.length_a   1.000
_cell.length_b   1.000
_cell.length_c   1.000
_cell.angle_alpha   90.00
_cell.angle_beta   90.00
_cell.angle_gamma   90.00
#
_symmetry.space_group_name_H-M   'P 1'
#
loop_
_entity.id
_entity.type
_entity.pdbx_description
1 polymer ?
#
loop_
_entity_poly.entity_id
_entity_poly.type
_entity_poly.pdbx_seq_one_letter_code
_entity_poly.pdbx_strand_id
1 'polypeptide(L)'
;MFLEKIQKANDIKKIEPGDYDALAEEIRQFLIQTISVTGGHLGSNLGAVELTMALHLFLNLPEDKIIWDVGHQSYTHKLLTGRREGFINLRKYGGMSGFPKRKESDCDAFDTGHSSTSISAGLGLVKARDIQGESNTIISVIGDGSLTGGMAYEALNNASRLETNYIIILNDNNMSISENVGGVSKYLNNIRTADTYLDLKEGVYNSLHGKSKYGDMVVSKIRRAKSSFKQLVVPGMFFEDMGITYLGPVDGHDIRALVHIFGEARKIKGAVLVHVITQKGKGYQPAEKHPARFHGAEPFDIETGIPSKPRTKANYTDIFSTVMCKLGQRDEKVVAITAAMPDGTGLKRFRNRYPERFFDVGIAEEHAVTFAAGLAAGGLKPIVAIYSSFLQRAYDQILHDVCIQNLPVVFAIDRAGLVGSDGETHQGIFDLSYLSSIPNMHIMAPKNKWELSDMIKFAIAFGAPIAVRYPRGEAYDELKEFREPIVYGRSEVLYEEEDIALLAVGSMVKVAVEVRRQLKEKGYSCSLINARFVKPIDEEMLGQVCKDHKLLVTMEENVLSGGYGEKVRDYTDSLKTRAQVLNIAIPDEYVEHGNVDLLKQEIGIDADSVVKKVMTKYITLLERKV
;
A
#
# COMPACT_ATOMS: atom_id res chain seq x y z
N MET A 1 15.18 -31.01 -11.73
CA MET A 1 15.06 -29.78 -10.95
C MET A 1 14.34 -30.07 -9.64
N PHE A 2 14.78 -29.47 -8.52
CA PHE A 2 14.18 -29.72 -7.20
C PHE A 2 12.79 -29.09 -7.07
N LEU A 3 12.60 -27.91 -7.63
CA LEU A 3 11.32 -27.20 -7.60
C LEU A 3 10.18 -27.97 -8.29
N GLU A 4 10.50 -28.82 -9.26
CA GLU A 4 9.52 -29.69 -9.93
C GLU A 4 8.97 -30.79 -9.03
N LYS A 5 9.72 -31.16 -7.98
CA LYS A 5 9.28 -32.15 -6.99
C LYS A 5 8.28 -31.57 -5.99
N ILE A 6 8.09 -30.25 -5.97
CA ILE A 6 7.18 -29.55 -5.04
C ILE A 6 5.85 -29.28 -5.76
N GLN A 7 4.87 -30.15 -5.52
CA GLN A 7 3.55 -30.11 -6.13
C GLN A 7 2.46 -29.64 -5.16
N LYS A 8 2.73 -29.71 -3.85
CA LYS A 8 1.81 -29.31 -2.78
C LYS A 8 2.56 -28.93 -1.50
N ALA A 9 1.84 -28.39 -0.54
CA ALA A 9 2.37 -28.09 0.78
C ALA A 9 3.06 -29.31 1.40
N ASN A 10 4.12 -29.06 2.15
CA ASN A 10 4.98 -30.03 2.82
C ASN A 10 5.88 -30.92 1.92
N ASP A 11 5.79 -30.80 0.59
CA ASP A 11 6.67 -31.57 -0.30
C ASP A 11 8.16 -31.19 -0.15
N ILE A 12 8.47 -29.98 0.29
CA ILE A 12 9.85 -29.53 0.59
C ILE A 12 10.53 -30.46 1.63
N LYS A 13 9.77 -31.08 2.53
CA LYS A 13 10.30 -32.02 3.55
C LYS A 13 10.84 -33.31 2.96
N LYS A 14 10.59 -33.59 1.68
CA LYS A 14 11.12 -34.72 0.95
C LYS A 14 12.46 -34.43 0.26
N ILE A 15 12.92 -33.17 0.31
CA ILE A 15 14.21 -32.75 -0.23
C ILE A 15 15.28 -33.02 0.81
N GLU A 16 16.39 -33.63 0.38
CA GLU A 16 17.50 -33.93 1.27
C GLU A 16 18.17 -32.65 1.79
N PRO A 17 18.61 -32.59 3.04
CA PRO A 17 19.22 -31.37 3.61
C PRO A 17 20.48 -30.88 2.88
N GLY A 18 21.16 -31.75 2.12
CA GLY A 18 22.30 -31.36 1.28
C GLY A 18 21.93 -30.58 0.03
N ASP A 19 20.64 -30.62 -0.36
CA ASP A 19 20.13 -29.98 -1.59
C ASP A 19 19.40 -28.67 -1.34
N TYR A 20 19.30 -28.19 -0.08
CA TYR A 20 18.55 -26.96 0.25
C TYR A 20 19.10 -25.73 -0.43
N ASP A 21 20.42 -25.58 -0.49
CA ASP A 21 21.06 -24.42 -1.15
C ASP A 21 20.79 -24.42 -2.67
N ALA A 22 20.80 -25.61 -3.28
CA ALA A 22 20.48 -25.76 -4.71
C ALA A 22 19.01 -25.45 -5.00
N LEU A 23 18.08 -25.85 -4.12
CA LEU A 23 16.67 -25.48 -4.23
C LEU A 23 16.46 -23.97 -4.04
N ALA A 24 17.16 -23.35 -3.08
CA ALA A 24 17.06 -21.91 -2.84
C ALA A 24 17.49 -21.11 -4.09
N GLU A 25 18.60 -21.53 -4.72
CA GLU A 25 19.06 -20.91 -5.95
C GLU A 25 18.10 -21.14 -7.13
N GLU A 26 17.53 -22.34 -7.26
CA GLU A 26 16.52 -22.65 -8.28
C GLU A 26 15.26 -21.77 -8.11
N ILE A 27 14.81 -21.54 -6.87
CA ILE A 27 13.70 -20.63 -6.56
C ILE A 27 14.05 -19.20 -6.96
N ARG A 28 15.26 -18.70 -6.64
CA ARG A 28 15.71 -17.34 -7.03
C ARG A 28 15.69 -17.17 -8.53
N GLN A 29 16.29 -18.08 -9.27
CA GLN A 29 16.33 -18.01 -10.72
C GLN A 29 14.93 -18.04 -11.33
N PHE A 30 14.04 -18.88 -10.81
CA PHE A 30 12.64 -18.90 -11.23
C PHE A 30 11.94 -17.56 -10.99
N LEU A 31 12.12 -16.95 -9.82
CA LEU A 31 11.53 -15.64 -9.48
C LEU A 31 12.09 -14.53 -10.37
N ILE A 32 13.41 -14.48 -10.60
CA ILE A 32 14.03 -13.47 -11.47
C ILE A 32 13.47 -13.58 -12.89
N GLN A 33 13.44 -14.78 -13.47
CA GLN A 33 12.93 -15.03 -14.80
C GLN A 33 11.45 -14.66 -14.94
N THR A 34 10.64 -15.07 -13.99
CA THR A 34 9.19 -14.82 -14.03
C THR A 34 8.87 -13.34 -13.85
N ILE A 35 9.44 -12.70 -12.83
CA ILE A 35 9.12 -11.30 -12.51
C ILE A 35 9.72 -10.34 -13.55
N SER A 36 10.79 -10.70 -14.23
CA SER A 36 11.30 -9.91 -15.36
C SER A 36 10.26 -9.72 -16.47
N VAL A 37 9.33 -10.68 -16.61
CA VAL A 37 8.25 -10.66 -17.63
C VAL A 37 6.93 -10.13 -17.05
N THR A 38 6.54 -10.56 -15.86
CA THR A 38 5.23 -10.22 -15.26
C THR A 38 5.24 -8.90 -14.51
N GLY A 39 6.42 -8.44 -14.07
CA GLY A 39 6.55 -7.47 -12.99
C GLY A 39 6.17 -8.06 -11.64
N GLY A 40 6.47 -7.35 -10.54
CA GLY A 40 6.12 -7.79 -9.19
C GLY A 40 7.15 -7.40 -8.12
N HIS A 41 7.02 -8.00 -6.93
CA HIS A 41 7.82 -7.67 -5.75
C HIS A 41 9.09 -8.53 -5.69
N LEU A 42 10.09 -8.26 -6.55
CA LEU A 42 11.27 -9.12 -6.65
C LEU A 42 12.20 -9.02 -5.43
N GLY A 43 12.60 -7.79 -5.05
CA GLY A 43 13.64 -7.59 -4.04
C GLY A 43 13.29 -8.20 -2.68
N SER A 44 12.04 -8.05 -2.23
CA SER A 44 11.56 -8.60 -0.95
C SER A 44 11.50 -10.13 -0.98
N ASN A 45 11.10 -10.72 -2.11
CA ASN A 45 11.04 -12.17 -2.26
C ASN A 45 12.42 -12.82 -2.30
N LEU A 46 13.37 -12.25 -3.02
CA LEU A 46 14.75 -12.77 -3.06
C LEU A 46 15.41 -12.78 -1.69
N GLY A 47 15.10 -11.78 -0.85
CA GLY A 47 15.61 -11.69 0.52
C GLY A 47 14.98 -12.71 1.49
N ALA A 48 13.82 -13.29 1.18
CA ALA A 48 13.07 -14.13 2.07
C ALA A 48 13.03 -15.62 1.64
N VAL A 49 13.85 -16.05 0.68
CA VAL A 49 13.81 -17.41 0.13
C VAL A 49 14.12 -18.45 1.22
N GLU A 50 15.29 -18.37 1.86
CA GLU A 50 15.72 -19.33 2.89
C GLU A 50 14.84 -19.25 4.14
N LEU A 51 14.44 -18.05 4.55
CA LEU A 51 13.50 -17.87 5.67
C LEU A 51 12.18 -18.61 5.38
N THR A 52 11.64 -18.47 4.17
CA THR A 52 10.39 -19.14 3.79
C THR A 52 10.56 -20.65 3.70
N MET A 53 11.69 -21.13 3.15
CA MET A 53 12.02 -22.56 3.11
C MET A 53 12.11 -23.14 4.53
N ALA A 54 12.80 -22.46 5.45
CA ALA A 54 12.92 -22.88 6.84
C ALA A 54 11.57 -22.97 7.55
N LEU A 55 10.66 -22.00 7.30
CA LEU A 55 9.28 -22.03 7.80
C LEU A 55 8.52 -23.26 7.29
N HIS A 56 8.61 -23.57 6.01
CA HIS A 56 7.94 -24.73 5.41
C HIS A 56 8.54 -26.08 5.83
N LEU A 57 9.83 -26.12 6.15
CA LEU A 57 10.48 -27.31 6.73
C LEU A 57 10.02 -27.53 8.17
N PHE A 58 9.82 -26.44 8.93
CA PHE A 58 9.44 -26.49 10.34
C PHE A 58 7.95 -26.77 10.57
N LEU A 59 7.07 -26.15 9.78
CA LEU A 59 5.61 -26.19 9.93
C LEU A 59 4.95 -27.33 9.14
N ASN A 60 3.76 -27.74 9.58
CA ASN A 60 2.85 -28.63 8.85
C ASN A 60 1.66 -27.80 8.33
N LEU A 61 1.74 -27.35 7.09
CA LEU A 61 0.66 -26.59 6.47
C LEU A 61 -0.39 -27.52 5.84
N PRO A 62 -1.69 -27.20 5.89
CA PRO A 62 -2.28 -25.94 6.38
C PRO A 62 -2.67 -25.93 7.86
N GLU A 63 -2.38 -26.98 8.66
CA GLU A 63 -2.73 -27.06 10.08
C GLU A 63 -2.05 -25.93 10.87
N ASP A 64 -0.71 -25.84 10.78
CA ASP A 64 0.04 -24.69 11.28
C ASP A 64 -0.24 -23.45 10.41
N LYS A 65 -0.09 -22.24 10.96
CA LYS A 65 -0.45 -21.00 10.28
C LYS A 65 0.73 -20.05 10.15
N ILE A 66 0.88 -19.45 8.97
CA ILE A 66 1.79 -18.33 8.70
C ILE A 66 0.98 -17.11 8.33
N ILE A 67 1.19 -16.01 9.03
CA ILE A 67 0.61 -14.70 8.70
C ILE A 67 1.72 -13.79 8.20
N TRP A 68 1.67 -13.42 6.94
CA TRP A 68 2.64 -12.53 6.32
C TRP A 68 2.21 -11.07 6.51
N ASP A 69 3.06 -10.24 7.11
CA ASP A 69 2.83 -8.79 7.13
C ASP A 69 3.02 -8.22 5.73
N VAL A 70 2.09 -7.37 5.26
CA VAL A 70 1.98 -6.95 3.86
C VAL A 70 1.73 -8.12 2.92
N GLY A 71 2.58 -9.15 2.95
CA GLY A 71 2.47 -10.35 2.13
C GLY A 71 3.12 -10.29 0.76
N HIS A 72 3.73 -9.16 0.39
CA HIS A 72 4.44 -8.99 -0.89
C HIS A 72 5.70 -9.85 -1.02
N GLN A 73 6.21 -10.42 0.05
CA GLN A 73 7.36 -11.34 0.13
C GLN A 73 6.97 -12.82 0.08
N SER A 74 5.72 -13.17 -0.24
CA SER A 74 5.17 -14.52 -0.11
C SER A 74 5.28 -15.39 -1.38
N TYR A 75 6.04 -14.99 -2.40
CA TYR A 75 6.09 -15.76 -3.65
C TYR A 75 6.74 -17.14 -3.46
N THR A 76 7.80 -17.24 -2.64
CA THR A 76 8.38 -18.53 -2.27
C THR A 76 7.36 -19.41 -1.53
N HIS A 77 6.52 -18.82 -0.65
CA HIS A 77 5.42 -19.55 -0.01
C HIS A 77 4.42 -20.12 -1.04
N LYS A 78 4.06 -19.32 -2.06
CA LYS A 78 3.19 -19.78 -3.16
C LYS A 78 3.83 -20.94 -3.94
N LEU A 79 5.14 -20.87 -4.22
CA LEU A 79 5.88 -21.96 -4.88
C LEU A 79 5.87 -23.23 -4.04
N LEU A 80 6.18 -23.11 -2.74
CA LEU A 80 6.27 -24.25 -1.83
C LEU A 80 4.91 -24.85 -1.44
N THR A 81 3.81 -24.22 -1.83
CA THR A 81 2.44 -24.74 -1.71
C THR A 81 1.87 -25.25 -3.04
N GLY A 82 2.71 -25.44 -4.07
CA GLY A 82 2.35 -26.08 -5.33
C GLY A 82 1.72 -25.16 -6.38
N ARG A 83 1.80 -23.83 -6.21
CA ARG A 83 1.18 -22.85 -7.11
C ARG A 83 2.11 -22.34 -8.22
N ARG A 84 3.12 -23.10 -8.61
CA ARG A 84 4.14 -22.72 -9.62
C ARG A 84 3.54 -22.29 -10.95
N GLU A 85 2.55 -23.01 -11.45
CA GLU A 85 1.91 -22.72 -12.74
C GLU A 85 1.19 -21.36 -12.76
N GLY A 86 0.65 -20.94 -11.61
CA GLY A 86 -0.02 -19.64 -11.47
C GLY A 86 0.87 -18.43 -11.74
N PHE A 87 2.19 -18.59 -11.68
CA PHE A 87 3.13 -17.49 -11.89
C PHE A 87 3.13 -16.93 -13.32
N ILE A 88 2.68 -17.68 -14.33
CA ILE A 88 2.50 -17.19 -15.70
C ILE A 88 1.52 -16.02 -15.74
N ASN A 89 0.52 -16.07 -14.88
CA ASN A 89 -0.54 -15.05 -14.75
C ASN A 89 -0.48 -14.27 -13.42
N LEU A 90 0.71 -14.21 -12.81
CA LEU A 90 0.91 -13.45 -11.58
C LEU A 90 0.52 -11.98 -11.77
N ARG A 91 -0.38 -11.46 -10.91
CA ARG A 91 -0.89 -10.08 -10.90
C ARG A 91 -1.64 -9.66 -12.18
N LYS A 92 -2.04 -10.61 -13.03
CA LYS A 92 -2.91 -10.38 -14.19
C LYS A 92 -4.36 -10.67 -13.82
N TYR A 93 -5.30 -10.01 -14.46
CA TYR A 93 -6.74 -10.22 -14.24
C TYR A 93 -7.11 -11.71 -14.35
N GLY A 94 -7.87 -12.21 -13.36
CA GLY A 94 -8.23 -13.63 -13.24
C GLY A 94 -7.06 -14.58 -12.95
N GLY A 95 -5.84 -14.05 -12.72
CA GLY A 95 -4.65 -14.82 -12.38
C GLY A 95 -4.35 -14.82 -10.89
N MET A 96 -3.16 -15.29 -10.53
CA MET A 96 -2.69 -15.39 -9.16
C MET A 96 -2.35 -14.00 -8.59
N SER A 97 -2.81 -13.70 -7.38
CA SER A 97 -2.51 -12.47 -6.65
C SER A 97 -1.03 -12.34 -6.28
N GLY A 98 -0.54 -11.11 -6.19
CA GLY A 98 0.78 -10.77 -5.65
C GLY A 98 0.87 -10.85 -4.12
N PHE A 99 -0.23 -11.20 -3.44
CA PHE A 99 -0.34 -11.31 -1.98
C PHE A 99 -0.98 -12.63 -1.59
N PRO A 100 -0.85 -13.09 -0.33
CA PRO A 100 -1.60 -14.25 0.17
C PRO A 100 -3.11 -14.02 0.05
N LYS A 101 -3.83 -15.04 -0.40
CA LYS A 101 -5.29 -15.03 -0.55
C LYS A 101 -5.88 -16.36 -0.12
N ARG A 102 -6.76 -16.33 0.88
CA ARG A 102 -7.47 -17.53 1.38
C ARG A 102 -8.27 -18.24 0.28
N LYS A 103 -8.76 -17.49 -0.71
CA LYS A 103 -9.46 -18.06 -1.86
C LYS A 103 -8.55 -18.82 -2.83
N GLU A 104 -7.21 -18.60 -2.77
CA GLU A 104 -6.24 -19.29 -3.61
C GLU A 104 -5.70 -20.57 -2.99
N SER A 105 -5.61 -20.63 -1.66
CA SER A 105 -5.03 -21.79 -0.96
C SER A 105 -5.39 -21.80 0.53
N ASP A 106 -5.68 -22.99 1.07
CA ASP A 106 -5.87 -23.19 2.52
C ASP A 106 -4.60 -22.92 3.34
N CYS A 107 -3.43 -22.86 2.68
CA CYS A 107 -2.17 -22.50 3.30
C CYS A 107 -2.01 -20.98 3.51
N ASP A 108 -2.85 -20.14 2.88
CA ASP A 108 -2.90 -18.70 3.08
C ASP A 108 -3.84 -18.39 4.25
N ALA A 109 -3.29 -18.35 5.47
CA ALA A 109 -4.10 -18.26 6.69
C ALA A 109 -4.88 -16.95 6.83
N PHE A 110 -4.40 -15.87 6.20
CA PHE A 110 -4.98 -14.52 6.27
C PHE A 110 -4.70 -13.73 5.01
N ASP A 111 -5.70 -13.00 4.48
CA ASP A 111 -5.52 -12.09 3.35
C ASP A 111 -4.79 -10.85 3.84
N THR A 112 -3.70 -10.49 3.16
CA THR A 112 -2.86 -9.34 3.54
C THR A 112 -2.60 -8.42 2.34
N GLY A 113 -2.06 -7.25 2.61
CA GLY A 113 -1.72 -6.22 1.61
C GLY A 113 -1.19 -4.96 2.26
N HIS A 114 -1.76 -4.57 3.42
CA HIS A 114 -1.30 -3.46 4.24
C HIS A 114 -0.36 -3.92 5.35
N SER A 115 0.53 -3.03 5.80
CA SER A 115 1.53 -3.30 6.81
C SER A 115 0.97 -3.34 8.25
N SER A 116 1.76 -3.87 9.17
CA SER A 116 1.58 -3.78 10.62
C SER A 116 0.39 -4.56 11.20
N THR A 117 -0.28 -5.40 10.41
CA THR A 117 -1.49 -6.14 10.83
C THR A 117 -1.19 -7.57 11.27
N SER A 118 -0.04 -8.14 10.88
CA SER A 118 0.26 -9.57 11.06
C SER A 118 0.27 -10.02 12.51
N ILE A 119 0.84 -9.21 13.42
CA ILE A 119 0.92 -9.57 14.84
C ILE A 119 -0.49 -9.60 15.46
N SER A 120 -1.34 -8.61 15.16
CA SER A 120 -2.73 -8.59 15.62
C SER A 120 -3.54 -9.77 15.11
N ALA A 121 -3.45 -10.06 13.80
CA ALA A 121 -4.15 -11.19 13.19
C ALA A 121 -3.65 -12.53 13.76
N GLY A 122 -2.33 -12.68 13.92
CA GLY A 122 -1.72 -13.86 14.52
C GLY A 122 -2.13 -14.06 15.98
N LEU A 123 -2.17 -12.99 16.78
CA LEU A 123 -2.65 -13.03 18.17
C LEU A 123 -4.12 -13.47 18.23
N GLY A 124 -4.96 -12.98 17.31
CA GLY A 124 -6.35 -13.43 17.18
C GLY A 124 -6.45 -14.93 16.89
N LEU A 125 -5.63 -15.46 15.96
CA LEU A 125 -5.58 -16.89 15.64
C LEU A 125 -5.06 -17.72 16.83
N VAL A 126 -4.08 -17.22 17.59
CA VAL A 126 -3.61 -17.87 18.83
C VAL A 126 -4.75 -18.02 19.84
N LYS A 127 -5.52 -16.95 20.05
CA LYS A 127 -6.66 -17.01 20.97
C LYS A 127 -7.78 -17.93 20.47
N ALA A 128 -8.03 -17.96 19.16
CA ALA A 128 -8.99 -18.90 18.56
C ALA A 128 -8.54 -20.36 18.78
N ARG A 129 -7.27 -20.67 18.48
CA ARG A 129 -6.65 -21.97 18.76
C ARG A 129 -6.83 -22.39 20.22
N ASP A 130 -6.48 -21.50 21.15
CA ASP A 130 -6.54 -21.77 22.59
C ASP A 130 -7.98 -22.07 23.07
N ILE A 131 -8.95 -21.30 22.58
CA ILE A 131 -10.38 -21.49 22.91
C ILE A 131 -10.92 -22.81 22.32
N GLN A 132 -10.46 -23.20 21.13
CA GLN A 132 -10.86 -24.43 20.46
C GLN A 132 -10.14 -25.68 21.03
N GLY A 133 -9.15 -25.48 21.90
CA GLY A 133 -8.34 -26.56 22.47
C GLY A 133 -7.36 -27.19 21.48
N GLU A 134 -7.02 -26.47 20.43
CA GLU A 134 -6.05 -26.89 19.42
C GLU A 134 -4.61 -26.59 19.86
N SER A 135 -3.62 -27.15 19.15
CA SER A 135 -2.20 -27.04 19.53
C SER A 135 -1.27 -26.68 18.37
N ASN A 136 -1.85 -26.28 17.23
CA ASN A 136 -1.10 -25.90 16.04
C ASN A 136 -0.22 -24.67 16.27
N THR A 137 0.89 -24.59 15.55
CA THR A 137 1.84 -23.49 15.62
C THR A 137 1.33 -22.30 14.80
N ILE A 138 1.39 -21.10 15.38
CA ILE A 138 1.01 -19.85 14.69
C ILE A 138 2.22 -18.94 14.68
N ILE A 139 2.60 -18.51 13.47
CA ILE A 139 3.74 -17.62 13.22
C ILE A 139 3.28 -16.39 12.46
N SER A 140 3.65 -15.19 12.95
CA SER A 140 3.56 -13.95 12.18
C SER A 140 4.95 -13.54 11.71
N VAL A 141 5.06 -13.16 10.43
CA VAL A 141 6.31 -12.64 9.84
C VAL A 141 6.11 -11.17 9.55
N ILE A 142 6.81 -10.31 10.28
CA ILE A 142 6.75 -8.85 10.13
C ILE A 142 8.10 -8.29 9.69
N GLY A 143 8.10 -7.36 8.74
CA GLY A 143 9.30 -6.61 8.35
C GLY A 143 9.61 -5.48 9.34
N ASP A 144 10.89 -5.13 9.40
CA ASP A 144 11.41 -4.02 10.22
C ASP A 144 10.75 -2.67 9.90
N GLY A 145 10.43 -2.42 8.61
CA GLY A 145 9.65 -1.24 8.20
C GLY A 145 8.22 -1.26 8.74
N SER A 146 7.53 -2.41 8.68
CA SER A 146 6.17 -2.56 9.20
C SER A 146 6.10 -2.47 10.73
N LEU A 147 7.20 -2.77 11.42
CA LEU A 147 7.30 -2.62 12.87
C LEU A 147 7.26 -1.14 13.30
N THR A 148 7.41 -0.17 12.40
CA THR A 148 7.27 1.26 12.72
C THR A 148 5.82 1.72 12.88
N GLY A 149 4.84 0.94 12.45
CA GLY A 149 3.42 1.25 12.57
C GLY A 149 2.86 1.05 13.98
N GLY A 150 1.97 1.94 14.43
CA GLY A 150 1.40 1.94 15.77
C GLY A 150 0.69 0.63 16.12
N MET A 151 -0.09 0.06 15.20
CA MET A 151 -0.81 -1.21 15.43
C MET A 151 0.12 -2.38 15.79
N ALA A 152 1.36 -2.42 15.28
CA ALA A 152 2.34 -3.44 15.67
C ALA A 152 2.67 -3.35 17.17
N TYR A 153 2.81 -2.12 17.72
CA TYR A 153 3.06 -1.92 19.15
C TYR A 153 1.85 -2.23 20.01
N GLU A 154 0.65 -1.89 19.55
CA GLU A 154 -0.60 -2.27 20.21
C GLU A 154 -0.71 -3.78 20.34
N ALA A 155 -0.39 -4.50 19.25
CA ALA A 155 -0.39 -5.96 19.22
C ALA A 155 0.70 -6.56 20.12
N LEU A 156 1.93 -6.05 20.10
CA LEU A 156 3.02 -6.48 20.98
C LEU A 156 2.67 -6.28 22.46
N ASN A 157 2.10 -5.12 22.80
CA ASN A 157 1.64 -4.83 24.17
C ASN A 157 0.60 -5.85 24.65
N ASN A 158 -0.30 -6.30 23.78
CA ASN A 158 -1.27 -7.34 24.11
C ASN A 158 -0.67 -8.76 24.10
N ALA A 159 0.26 -9.04 23.18
CA ALA A 159 0.92 -10.35 23.08
C ALA A 159 1.77 -10.68 24.32
N SER A 160 2.28 -9.67 25.03
CA SER A 160 3.03 -9.82 26.29
C SER A 160 2.27 -10.56 27.40
N ARG A 161 0.94 -10.67 27.31
CA ARG A 161 0.07 -11.34 28.29
C ARG A 161 -0.24 -12.79 27.92
N LEU A 162 0.35 -13.32 26.83
CA LEU A 162 0.09 -14.69 26.43
C LEU A 162 0.75 -15.69 27.39
N GLU A 163 0.01 -16.76 27.73
CA GLU A 163 0.50 -17.91 28.48
C GLU A 163 0.76 -19.12 27.57
N THR A 164 0.35 -19.03 26.32
CA THR A 164 0.51 -20.04 25.25
C THR A 164 1.49 -19.55 24.19
N ASN A 165 2.11 -20.46 23.46
CA ASN A 165 3.12 -20.12 22.46
C ASN A 165 2.57 -19.30 21.29
N TYR A 166 3.27 -18.22 20.97
CA TYR A 166 3.10 -17.42 19.77
C TYR A 166 4.45 -16.96 19.25
N ILE A 167 4.78 -17.26 17.99
CA ILE A 167 6.05 -16.89 17.39
C ILE A 167 5.87 -15.68 16.47
N ILE A 168 6.66 -14.64 16.70
CA ILE A 168 6.73 -13.44 15.87
C ILE A 168 8.12 -13.40 15.25
N ILE A 169 8.22 -13.46 13.93
CA ILE A 169 9.48 -13.36 13.20
C ILE A 169 9.65 -11.91 12.73
N LEU A 170 10.66 -11.23 13.26
CA LEU A 170 11.09 -9.94 12.77
C LEU A 170 12.11 -10.14 11.65
N ASN A 171 11.70 -9.95 10.41
CA ASN A 171 12.56 -9.99 9.23
C ASN A 171 13.20 -8.62 9.02
N ASP A 172 14.44 -8.45 9.48
CA ASP A 172 15.19 -7.21 9.45
C ASP A 172 16.16 -7.17 8.25
N ASN A 173 15.89 -6.28 7.31
CA ASN A 173 16.77 -6.01 6.17
C ASN A 173 17.13 -4.52 6.00
N ASN A 174 16.81 -3.70 7.00
CA ASN A 174 17.00 -2.24 7.04
C ASN A 174 16.23 -1.44 5.97
N MET A 175 15.25 -2.05 5.33
CA MET A 175 14.56 -1.45 4.19
C MET A 175 13.07 -1.70 4.25
N SER A 176 12.29 -0.62 4.12
CA SER A 176 10.90 -0.69 3.65
C SER A 176 10.86 -0.52 2.10
N ILE A 177 10.10 0.43 1.58
CA ILE A 177 10.25 0.92 0.18
C ILE A 177 11.56 1.71 0.06
N SER A 178 11.88 2.53 1.08
CA SER A 178 13.14 3.26 1.27
C SER A 178 13.87 2.76 2.52
N GLU A 179 15.01 3.35 2.85
CA GLU A 179 15.67 3.10 4.14
C GLU A 179 14.74 3.46 5.29
N ASN A 180 14.74 2.63 6.33
CA ASN A 180 13.89 2.84 7.49
C ASN A 180 14.38 4.05 8.31
N VAL A 181 13.44 4.76 8.92
CA VAL A 181 13.69 5.97 9.72
C VAL A 181 13.29 5.78 11.19
N GLY A 182 13.82 6.65 12.05
CA GLY A 182 13.41 6.75 13.45
C GLY A 182 14.23 5.92 14.44
N GLY A 183 13.80 5.97 15.70
CA GLY A 183 14.53 5.39 16.84
C GLY A 183 14.59 3.87 16.80
N VAL A 184 13.52 3.21 16.35
CA VAL A 184 13.44 1.74 16.23
C VAL A 184 14.42 1.24 15.19
N SER A 185 14.46 1.87 14.02
CA SER A 185 15.43 1.54 12.98
C SER A 185 16.87 1.70 13.49
N LYS A 186 17.16 2.78 14.22
CA LYS A 186 18.47 2.99 14.86
C LYS A 186 18.78 1.90 15.90
N TYR A 187 17.79 1.50 16.70
CA TYR A 187 17.94 0.43 17.69
C TYR A 187 18.27 -0.90 17.02
N LEU A 188 17.51 -1.30 15.98
CA LEU A 188 17.75 -2.54 15.23
C LEU A 188 19.12 -2.50 14.52
N ASN A 189 19.51 -1.35 13.96
CA ASN A 189 20.82 -1.19 13.34
C ASN A 189 21.97 -1.38 14.34
N ASN A 190 21.83 -0.87 15.57
CA ASN A 190 22.81 -1.09 16.63
C ASN A 190 22.93 -2.57 17.00
N ILE A 191 21.82 -3.32 17.00
CA ILE A 191 21.86 -4.77 17.23
C ILE A 191 22.62 -5.50 16.12
N ARG A 192 22.39 -5.13 14.86
CA ARG A 192 23.07 -5.75 13.70
C ARG A 192 24.57 -5.51 13.68
N THR A 193 25.01 -4.35 14.15
CA THR A 193 26.42 -3.90 14.09
C THR A 193 27.21 -4.16 15.38
N ALA A 194 26.56 -4.67 16.43
CA ALA A 194 27.23 -4.94 17.70
C ALA A 194 28.21 -6.11 17.56
N ASP A 195 29.41 -5.96 18.14
CA ASP A 195 30.45 -7.02 18.20
C ASP A 195 29.90 -8.33 18.80
N THR A 196 28.94 -8.23 19.70
CA THR A 196 28.15 -9.34 20.27
C THR A 196 27.42 -10.18 19.21
N TYR A 197 27.10 -9.62 18.03
CA TYR A 197 26.53 -10.39 16.91
C TYR A 197 27.54 -11.38 16.31
N LEU A 198 28.79 -10.96 16.19
CA LEU A 198 29.89 -11.81 15.70
C LEU A 198 30.20 -12.92 16.71
N ASP A 199 30.20 -12.61 18.00
CA ASP A 199 30.40 -13.59 19.09
C ASP A 199 29.23 -14.58 19.23
N LEU A 200 27.98 -14.13 19.01
CA LEU A 200 26.78 -14.99 18.98
C LEU A 200 26.78 -15.89 17.75
N LYS A 201 27.20 -15.39 16.59
CA LYS A 201 27.34 -16.20 15.37
C LYS A 201 28.35 -17.33 15.56
N GLU A 202 29.49 -17.08 16.20
CA GLU A 202 30.45 -18.11 16.61
C GLU A 202 29.89 -19.03 17.69
N GLY A 203 29.14 -18.52 18.66
CA GLY A 203 28.53 -19.28 19.74
C GLY A 203 27.45 -20.24 19.27
N VAL A 204 26.60 -19.83 18.33
CA VAL A 204 25.57 -20.67 17.69
C VAL A 204 26.24 -21.70 16.77
N TYR A 205 27.24 -21.31 16.00
CA TYR A 205 28.00 -22.23 15.16
C TYR A 205 28.71 -23.34 15.99
N ASN A 206 29.32 -22.93 17.11
CA ASN A 206 30.00 -23.86 18.02
C ASN A 206 29.02 -24.75 18.83
N SER A 207 27.80 -24.28 19.13
CA SER A 207 26.73 -25.05 19.76
C SER A 207 26.14 -26.09 18.82
N LEU A 208 26.12 -25.84 17.51
CA LEU A 208 25.68 -26.77 16.48
C LEU A 208 26.71 -27.93 16.25
N HIS A 209 27.98 -27.70 16.57
CA HIS A 209 29.09 -28.64 16.29
C HIS A 209 29.73 -29.24 17.52
N GLY A 210 29.34 -28.90 18.76
CA GLY A 210 29.97 -29.39 19.96
C GLY A 210 29.10 -29.37 21.22
N LYS A 211 29.08 -30.51 21.89
CA LYS A 211 28.37 -30.86 23.14
C LYS A 211 28.11 -29.68 24.09
N SER A 212 26.85 -29.41 24.28
CA SER A 212 26.15 -28.64 25.31
C SER A 212 26.83 -28.55 26.68
N LYS A 213 27.16 -27.33 27.10
CA LYS A 213 27.12 -26.80 28.49
C LYS A 213 27.07 -25.27 28.56
N TYR A 214 26.97 -24.59 27.42
CA TYR A 214 27.10 -23.12 27.34
C TYR A 214 25.78 -22.34 27.39
N GLY A 215 24.63 -22.93 27.12
CA GLY A 215 23.34 -22.25 27.12
C GLY A 215 22.97 -21.66 28.49
N ASP A 216 23.07 -22.44 29.54
CA ASP A 216 22.75 -22.00 30.89
C ASP A 216 23.73 -20.98 31.48
N MET A 217 24.98 -21.01 31.03
CA MET A 217 26.04 -20.10 31.50
C MET A 217 25.91 -18.69 30.89
N VAL A 218 25.47 -18.61 29.63
CA VAL A 218 25.25 -17.33 28.95
C VAL A 218 24.03 -16.61 29.57
N VAL A 219 22.92 -17.30 29.76
CA VAL A 219 21.71 -16.76 30.41
C VAL A 219 21.98 -16.35 31.87
N SER A 220 22.79 -17.13 32.61
CA SER A 220 23.11 -16.80 34.01
C SER A 220 24.13 -15.66 34.13
N LYS A 221 25.06 -15.50 33.18
CA LYS A 221 26.01 -14.37 33.15
C LYS A 221 25.33 -13.06 32.77
N ILE A 222 24.40 -13.09 31.82
CA ILE A 222 23.59 -11.91 31.43
C ILE A 222 22.72 -11.44 32.60
N ARG A 223 22.11 -12.35 33.36
CA ARG A 223 21.33 -12.01 34.58
C ARG A 223 22.17 -11.36 35.69
N ARG A 224 23.44 -11.75 35.85
CA ARG A 224 24.33 -11.19 36.90
C ARG A 224 25.02 -9.88 36.50
N ALA A 225 25.17 -9.61 35.20
CA ALA A 225 25.75 -8.36 34.70
C ALA A 225 24.77 -7.16 34.74
N LYS A 226 23.50 -7.39 35.03
CA LYS A 226 22.44 -6.35 35.09
C LYS A 226 22.68 -5.21 36.09
N SER A 227 23.62 -5.35 37.05
CA SER A 227 23.81 -4.34 38.11
C SER A 227 24.95 -3.33 37.88
N SER A 228 25.79 -3.50 36.86
CA SER A 228 27.04 -2.71 36.74
C SER A 228 27.30 -1.98 35.41
N PHE A 229 26.48 -2.18 34.38
CA PHE A 229 26.72 -1.55 33.07
C PHE A 229 25.48 -0.82 32.54
N LYS A 230 25.34 0.46 32.91
CA LYS A 230 24.29 1.37 32.42
C LYS A 230 24.42 1.81 30.96
N GLN A 231 25.34 1.27 30.17
CA GLN A 231 25.58 1.73 28.79
C GLN A 231 25.77 0.64 27.73
N LEU A 232 25.61 -0.64 28.04
CA LEU A 232 25.60 -1.69 27.03
C LEU A 232 24.16 -1.94 26.56
N VAL A 233 23.85 -1.60 25.33
CA VAL A 233 22.61 -2.01 24.66
C VAL A 233 22.68 -3.53 24.48
N VAL A 234 22.02 -4.26 25.38
CA VAL A 234 21.85 -5.72 25.22
C VAL A 234 20.84 -5.95 24.11
N PRO A 235 21.18 -6.73 23.07
CA PRO A 235 20.23 -7.07 22.01
C PRO A 235 18.90 -7.57 22.58
N GLY A 236 17.77 -7.05 22.09
CA GLY A 236 16.43 -7.50 22.50
C GLY A 236 15.87 -6.92 23.79
N MET A 237 16.63 -6.13 24.55
CA MET A 237 16.18 -5.58 25.84
C MET A 237 14.83 -4.85 25.75
N PHE A 238 14.56 -4.13 24.68
CA PHE A 238 13.28 -3.46 24.45
C PHE A 238 12.10 -4.44 24.45
N PHE A 239 12.22 -5.57 23.78
CA PHE A 239 11.15 -6.60 23.70
C PHE A 239 11.03 -7.38 25.01
N GLU A 240 12.16 -7.70 25.64
CA GLU A 240 12.22 -8.37 26.94
C GLU A 240 11.57 -7.53 28.07
N ASP A 241 11.81 -6.23 28.06
CA ASP A 241 11.19 -5.30 29.02
C ASP A 241 9.67 -5.17 28.78
N MET A 242 9.20 -5.42 27.56
CA MET A 242 7.77 -5.55 27.25
C MET A 242 7.16 -6.90 27.66
N GLY A 243 7.95 -7.87 28.10
CA GLY A 243 7.49 -9.21 28.45
C GLY A 243 7.44 -10.21 27.27
N ILE A 244 8.12 -9.89 26.17
CA ILE A 244 8.24 -10.76 24.99
C ILE A 244 9.63 -11.37 24.97
N THR A 245 9.72 -12.71 24.94
CA THR A 245 11.02 -13.38 24.87
C THR A 245 11.69 -13.09 23.54
N TYR A 246 12.93 -12.60 23.58
CA TYR A 246 13.70 -12.30 22.39
C TYR A 246 14.72 -13.40 22.09
N LEU A 247 14.73 -13.87 20.85
CA LEU A 247 15.71 -14.82 20.32
C LEU A 247 16.40 -14.24 19.08
N GLY A 248 17.70 -14.30 19.04
CA GLY A 248 18.47 -13.81 17.90
C GLY A 248 19.47 -12.69 18.27
N PRO A 249 20.00 -11.97 17.26
CA PRO A 249 19.67 -12.11 15.85
C PRO A 249 20.26 -13.39 15.22
N VAL A 250 19.59 -13.93 14.19
CA VAL A 250 20.01 -15.11 13.43
C VAL A 250 20.14 -14.78 11.95
N ASP A 251 21.10 -15.41 11.26
CA ASP A 251 21.24 -15.28 9.81
C ASP A 251 20.02 -15.87 9.09
N GLY A 252 19.26 -15.02 8.41
CA GLY A 252 18.05 -15.39 7.68
C GLY A 252 18.32 -16.19 6.39
N HIS A 253 19.58 -16.43 6.08
CA HIS A 253 20.02 -17.23 4.93
C HIS A 253 20.63 -18.57 5.33
N ASP A 254 20.70 -18.88 6.63
CA ASP A 254 21.07 -20.19 7.15
C ASP A 254 19.81 -20.99 7.52
N ILE A 255 19.36 -21.85 6.60
CA ILE A 255 18.14 -22.65 6.76
C ILE A 255 18.21 -23.55 8.02
N ARG A 256 19.39 -24.11 8.34
CA ARG A 256 19.55 -25.02 9.48
C ARG A 256 19.46 -24.27 10.81
N ALA A 257 20.13 -23.12 10.89
CA ALA A 257 20.05 -22.25 12.06
C ALA A 257 18.61 -21.75 12.29
N LEU A 258 17.90 -21.38 11.21
CA LEU A 258 16.49 -20.95 11.28
C LEU A 258 15.57 -22.06 11.78
N VAL A 259 15.65 -23.29 11.22
CA VAL A 259 14.84 -24.43 11.68
C VAL A 259 15.11 -24.75 13.14
N HIS A 260 16.38 -24.68 13.57
CA HIS A 260 16.76 -24.90 14.97
C HIS A 260 16.13 -23.86 15.90
N ILE A 261 16.29 -22.55 15.61
CA ILE A 261 15.77 -21.49 16.47
C ILE A 261 14.24 -21.47 16.53
N PHE A 262 13.54 -21.83 15.45
CA PHE A 262 12.08 -22.01 15.45
C PHE A 262 11.66 -23.16 16.36
N GLY A 263 12.45 -24.27 16.39
CA GLY A 263 12.25 -25.37 17.30
C GLY A 263 12.39 -24.96 18.77
N GLU A 264 13.35 -24.10 19.10
CA GLU A 264 13.49 -23.55 20.46
C GLU A 264 12.36 -22.55 20.79
N ALA A 265 12.00 -21.65 19.86
CA ALA A 265 10.91 -20.70 20.02
C ALA A 265 9.57 -21.41 20.34
N ARG A 266 9.28 -22.55 19.69
CA ARG A 266 8.04 -23.32 19.92
C ARG A 266 7.93 -23.89 21.34
N LYS A 267 9.04 -24.14 22.03
CA LYS A 267 9.05 -24.67 23.41
C LYS A 267 8.72 -23.62 24.47
N ILE A 268 8.82 -22.34 24.12
CA ILE A 268 8.65 -21.22 25.04
C ILE A 268 7.16 -20.92 25.20
N LYS A 269 6.69 -20.79 26.43
CA LYS A 269 5.35 -20.29 26.73
C LYS A 269 5.32 -18.78 26.63
N GLY A 270 4.26 -18.24 26.04
CA GLY A 270 4.10 -16.83 25.79
C GLY A 270 4.55 -16.39 24.38
N ALA A 271 4.59 -15.09 24.16
CA ALA A 271 5.05 -14.51 22.91
C ALA A 271 6.58 -14.54 22.80
N VAL A 272 7.07 -14.97 21.65
CA VAL A 272 8.50 -15.05 21.33
C VAL A 272 8.76 -14.26 20.05
N LEU A 273 9.68 -13.30 20.10
CA LEU A 273 10.16 -12.59 18.92
C LEU A 273 11.50 -13.21 18.47
N VAL A 274 11.51 -13.76 17.26
CA VAL A 274 12.72 -14.26 16.61
C VAL A 274 13.22 -13.20 15.63
N HIS A 275 14.36 -12.60 15.92
CA HIS A 275 14.99 -11.58 15.07
C HIS A 275 15.86 -12.24 14.01
N VAL A 276 15.48 -12.06 12.75
CA VAL A 276 16.12 -12.67 11.57
C VAL A 276 16.68 -11.58 10.68
N ILE A 277 17.96 -11.64 10.37
CA ILE A 277 18.65 -10.69 9.50
C ILE A 277 18.69 -11.24 8.07
N THR A 278 18.14 -10.49 7.11
CA THR A 278 18.13 -10.85 5.69
C THR A 278 18.72 -9.75 4.82
N GLN A 279 19.01 -10.09 3.56
CA GLN A 279 19.47 -9.14 2.54
C GLN A 279 18.43 -9.00 1.44
N LYS A 280 17.83 -7.83 1.32
CA LYS A 280 16.86 -7.53 0.26
C LYS A 280 17.50 -7.62 -1.12
N GLY A 281 16.90 -8.39 -2.04
CA GLY A 281 17.43 -8.56 -3.40
C GLY A 281 18.53 -9.61 -3.53
N LYS A 282 18.84 -10.40 -2.49
CA LYS A 282 19.94 -11.37 -2.44
C LYS A 282 20.00 -12.26 -3.68
N GLY A 283 21.21 -12.40 -4.24
CA GLY A 283 21.49 -13.24 -5.40
C GLY A 283 21.17 -12.60 -6.76
N TYR A 284 20.73 -11.32 -6.77
CA TYR A 284 20.53 -10.57 -7.99
C TYR A 284 21.13 -9.16 -7.88
N GLN A 285 22.33 -8.97 -8.42
CA GLN A 285 23.12 -7.75 -8.25
C GLN A 285 22.36 -6.44 -8.54
N PRO A 286 21.52 -6.33 -9.60
CA PRO A 286 20.73 -5.11 -9.81
C PRO A 286 19.74 -4.81 -8.67
N ALA A 287 19.14 -5.85 -8.06
CA ALA A 287 18.22 -5.67 -6.94
C ALA A 287 18.93 -5.34 -5.63
N GLU A 288 20.12 -5.88 -5.39
CA GLU A 288 20.96 -5.56 -4.24
C GLU A 288 21.43 -4.09 -4.28
N LYS A 289 21.84 -3.59 -5.47
CA LYS A 289 22.25 -2.21 -5.66
C LYS A 289 21.12 -1.19 -5.65
N HIS A 290 19.93 -1.59 -6.09
CA HIS A 290 18.76 -0.72 -6.23
C HIS A 290 17.49 -1.33 -5.63
N PRO A 291 17.47 -1.67 -4.33
CA PRO A 291 16.37 -2.42 -3.72
C PRO A 291 15.01 -1.71 -3.79
N ALA A 292 14.99 -0.38 -3.79
CA ALA A 292 13.77 0.41 -3.96
C ALA A 292 13.11 0.22 -5.35
N ARG A 293 13.90 0.09 -6.43
CA ARG A 293 13.40 -0.19 -7.78
C ARG A 293 12.70 -1.55 -7.85
N PHE A 294 13.27 -2.55 -7.18
CA PHE A 294 12.78 -3.92 -7.18
C PHE A 294 11.81 -4.24 -6.05
N HIS A 295 11.40 -3.22 -5.28
CA HIS A 295 10.30 -3.37 -4.32
C HIS A 295 8.96 -3.64 -5.04
N GLY A 296 8.72 -2.96 -6.18
CA GLY A 296 7.58 -3.20 -7.07
C GLY A 296 8.03 -2.98 -8.52
N ALA A 297 8.71 -3.99 -9.09
CA ALA A 297 9.31 -3.87 -10.42
C ALA A 297 8.25 -3.95 -11.53
N GLU A 298 8.39 -3.09 -12.54
CA GLU A 298 7.80 -3.30 -13.87
C GLU A 298 8.60 -4.40 -14.60
N PRO A 299 8.08 -4.98 -15.69
CA PRO A 299 8.88 -5.89 -16.52
C PRO A 299 10.23 -5.26 -16.90
N PHE A 300 11.31 -6.05 -16.82
CA PHE A 300 12.67 -5.53 -16.96
C PHE A 300 13.58 -6.52 -17.68
N ASP A 301 14.68 -6.01 -18.23
CA ASP A 301 15.78 -6.80 -18.77
C ASP A 301 16.62 -7.39 -17.63
N ILE A 302 16.85 -8.70 -17.64
CA ILE A 302 17.51 -9.43 -16.54
C ILE A 302 18.97 -9.01 -16.39
N GLU A 303 19.70 -8.75 -17.47
CA GLU A 303 21.12 -8.43 -17.39
C GLU A 303 21.37 -7.05 -16.79
N THR A 304 20.54 -6.08 -17.17
CA THR A 304 20.72 -4.67 -16.78
C THR A 304 19.84 -4.23 -15.61
N GLY A 305 18.73 -4.94 -15.33
CA GLY A 305 17.73 -4.53 -14.36
C GLY A 305 16.94 -3.28 -14.76
N ILE A 306 17.00 -2.88 -16.04
CA ILE A 306 16.30 -1.70 -16.57
C ILE A 306 14.90 -2.09 -17.04
N PRO A 307 13.85 -1.28 -16.77
CA PRO A 307 12.52 -1.56 -17.30
C PRO A 307 12.51 -1.74 -18.82
N SER A 308 11.81 -2.79 -19.29
CA SER A 308 11.76 -3.16 -20.72
C SER A 308 11.05 -2.09 -21.57
N LYS A 309 10.19 -1.27 -20.97
CA LYS A 309 9.51 -0.16 -21.63
C LYS A 309 9.96 1.16 -21.00
N PRO A 310 10.74 1.99 -21.70
CA PRO A 310 11.10 3.31 -21.21
C PRO A 310 9.86 4.20 -21.15
N ARG A 311 9.76 5.02 -20.08
CA ARG A 311 8.70 6.02 -19.97
C ARG A 311 8.96 7.15 -20.98
N THR A 312 7.96 7.49 -21.76
CA THR A 312 8.02 8.57 -22.78
C THR A 312 7.38 9.86 -22.31
N LYS A 313 6.47 9.78 -21.33
CA LYS A 313 5.74 10.91 -20.77
C LYS A 313 5.89 10.99 -19.25
N ALA A 314 5.66 12.17 -18.69
CA ALA A 314 5.68 12.39 -17.25
C ALA A 314 4.44 11.77 -16.58
N ASN A 315 4.62 11.17 -15.42
CA ASN A 315 3.54 10.72 -14.56
C ASN A 315 2.96 11.89 -13.74
N TYR A 316 1.77 11.72 -13.17
CA TYR A 316 1.20 12.68 -12.23
C TYR A 316 2.14 12.95 -11.05
N THR A 317 2.81 11.92 -10.53
CA THR A 317 3.82 12.02 -9.49
C THR A 317 5.01 12.92 -9.87
N ASP A 318 5.45 12.91 -11.15
CA ASP A 318 6.52 13.78 -11.64
C ASP A 318 6.08 15.25 -11.69
N ILE A 319 4.81 15.50 -12.06
CA ILE A 319 4.20 16.83 -12.04
C ILE A 319 4.13 17.36 -10.61
N PHE A 320 3.59 16.56 -9.68
CA PHE A 320 3.54 16.91 -8.25
C PHE A 320 4.95 17.22 -7.71
N SER A 321 5.94 16.36 -7.96
CA SER A 321 7.33 16.55 -7.57
C SER A 321 7.91 17.90 -8.03
N THR A 322 7.59 18.26 -9.27
CA THR A 322 8.06 19.54 -9.86
C THR A 322 7.39 20.74 -9.20
N VAL A 323 6.10 20.66 -8.92
CA VAL A 323 5.33 21.73 -8.26
C VAL A 323 5.82 21.91 -6.83
N MET A 324 6.01 20.83 -6.09
CA MET A 324 6.52 20.87 -4.71
C MET A 324 7.87 21.58 -4.60
N CYS A 325 8.83 21.26 -5.49
CA CYS A 325 10.12 21.93 -5.51
C CYS A 325 10.00 23.44 -5.79
N LYS A 326 9.08 23.86 -6.66
CA LYS A 326 8.82 25.28 -6.94
C LYS A 326 8.16 26.00 -5.77
N LEU A 327 7.21 25.35 -5.09
CA LEU A 327 6.55 25.89 -3.90
C LEU A 327 7.56 26.05 -2.76
N GLY A 328 8.37 25.04 -2.47
CA GLY A 328 9.41 25.12 -1.45
C GLY A 328 10.48 26.17 -1.72
N GLN A 329 10.70 26.54 -2.99
CA GLN A 329 11.60 27.64 -3.36
C GLN A 329 10.98 29.03 -3.08
N ARG A 330 9.66 29.15 -3.21
CA ARG A 330 8.95 30.43 -3.10
C ARG A 330 8.47 30.75 -1.68
N ASP A 331 8.22 29.72 -0.89
CA ASP A 331 7.68 29.88 0.45
C ASP A 331 8.37 28.91 1.41
N GLU A 332 9.11 29.49 2.37
CA GLU A 332 9.87 28.73 3.38
C GLU A 332 8.96 28.03 4.41
N LYS A 333 7.71 28.42 4.52
CA LYS A 333 6.73 27.77 5.38
C LYS A 333 6.20 26.46 4.82
N VAL A 334 6.42 26.17 3.52
CA VAL A 334 5.99 24.92 2.90
C VAL A 334 6.86 23.77 3.37
N VAL A 335 6.24 22.77 3.98
CA VAL A 335 6.86 21.53 4.45
C VAL A 335 6.15 20.32 3.87
N ALA A 336 6.88 19.23 3.67
CA ALA A 336 6.37 18.02 3.05
C ALA A 336 6.50 16.82 4.00
N ILE A 337 5.42 16.05 4.13
CA ILE A 337 5.35 14.85 4.97
C ILE A 337 4.95 13.65 4.11
N THR A 338 5.55 12.50 4.37
CA THR A 338 5.14 11.22 3.80
C THR A 338 5.35 10.08 4.80
N ALA A 339 4.73 8.94 4.55
CA ALA A 339 4.84 7.74 5.38
C ALA A 339 5.56 6.63 4.60
N ALA A 340 6.90 6.61 4.64
CA ALA A 340 7.80 5.66 3.95
C ALA A 340 7.68 5.62 2.41
N MET A 341 7.10 6.67 1.79
CA MET A 341 6.82 6.74 0.35
C MET A 341 7.51 7.91 -0.39
N PRO A 342 8.75 8.34 -0.06
CA PRO A 342 9.33 9.55 -0.65
C PRO A 342 9.54 9.43 -2.17
N ASP A 343 9.93 8.27 -2.67
CA ASP A 343 10.08 8.00 -4.11
C ASP A 343 8.71 7.87 -4.79
N GLY A 344 7.81 7.12 -4.19
CA GLY A 344 6.49 6.80 -4.74
C GLY A 344 5.56 8.00 -4.85
N THR A 345 5.66 8.97 -3.95
CA THR A 345 4.90 10.24 -3.98
C THR A 345 5.65 11.38 -4.70
N GLY A 346 6.90 11.13 -5.16
CA GLY A 346 7.72 12.15 -5.84
C GLY A 346 8.38 13.18 -4.93
N LEU A 347 8.34 12.99 -3.61
CA LEU A 347 8.94 13.93 -2.65
C LEU A 347 10.45 13.80 -2.51
N LYS A 348 11.11 12.80 -3.11
CA LYS A 348 12.56 12.63 -3.08
C LYS A 348 13.33 13.88 -3.54
N ARG A 349 12.86 14.55 -4.60
CA ARG A 349 13.48 15.79 -5.09
C ARG A 349 13.33 16.93 -4.08
N PHE A 350 12.18 17.03 -3.41
CA PHE A 350 11.94 18.02 -2.36
C PHE A 350 12.87 17.74 -1.16
N ARG A 351 12.93 16.48 -0.68
CA ARG A 351 13.84 16.04 0.37
C ARG A 351 15.30 16.43 0.10
N ASN A 352 15.78 16.13 -1.11
CA ASN A 352 17.17 16.42 -1.47
C ASN A 352 17.47 17.93 -1.54
N ARG A 353 16.47 18.75 -1.83
CA ARG A 353 16.63 20.21 -1.96
C ARG A 353 16.37 20.97 -0.67
N TYR A 354 15.46 20.46 0.17
CA TYR A 354 15.01 21.10 1.41
C TYR A 354 14.91 20.06 2.54
N PRO A 355 16.03 19.46 2.96
CA PRO A 355 16.01 18.35 3.94
C PRO A 355 15.39 18.75 5.27
N GLU A 356 15.59 19.99 5.74
CA GLU A 356 15.02 20.49 7.00
C GLU A 356 13.50 20.71 6.98
N ARG A 357 12.90 20.63 5.79
CA ARG A 357 11.45 20.83 5.57
C ARG A 357 10.77 19.58 5.03
N PHE A 358 11.46 18.45 5.08
CA PHE A 358 10.94 17.17 4.66
C PHE A 358 10.92 16.19 5.84
N PHE A 359 9.79 15.50 6.01
CA PHE A 359 9.58 14.54 7.07
C PHE A 359 9.07 13.22 6.50
N ASP A 360 9.89 12.17 6.61
CA ASP A 360 9.45 10.79 6.45
C ASP A 360 9.23 10.21 7.84
N VAL A 361 8.01 9.80 8.13
CA VAL A 361 7.64 9.33 9.48
C VAL A 361 7.68 7.80 9.61
N GLY A 362 8.16 7.08 8.60
CA GLY A 362 8.03 5.63 8.52
C GLY A 362 6.62 5.22 8.08
N ILE A 363 6.28 3.93 8.23
CA ILE A 363 4.94 3.44 7.89
C ILE A 363 3.98 3.77 9.06
N ALA A 364 3.60 5.05 9.14
CA ALA A 364 2.80 5.60 10.25
C ALA A 364 1.92 6.76 9.76
N GLU A 365 0.89 6.43 8.98
CA GLU A 365 0.02 7.39 8.32
C GLU A 365 -0.75 8.25 9.34
N GLU A 366 -1.20 7.65 10.44
CA GLU A 366 -1.88 8.34 11.55
C GLU A 366 -0.98 9.42 12.15
N HIS A 367 0.27 9.06 12.43
CA HIS A 367 1.27 10.00 12.93
C HIS A 367 1.56 11.12 11.92
N ALA A 368 1.66 10.79 10.61
CA ALA A 368 1.88 11.78 9.56
C ALA A 368 0.84 12.89 9.58
N VAL A 369 -0.43 12.53 9.76
CA VAL A 369 -1.55 13.49 9.75
C VAL A 369 -1.57 14.33 11.02
N THR A 370 -1.48 13.73 12.20
CA THR A 370 -1.43 14.49 13.47
C THR A 370 -0.18 15.38 13.55
N PHE A 371 0.96 14.90 13.07
CA PHE A 371 2.17 15.70 12.98
C PHE A 371 1.99 16.91 12.03
N ALA A 372 1.33 16.72 10.88
CA ALA A 372 0.99 17.81 9.98
C ALA A 372 0.05 18.83 10.64
N ALA A 373 -0.94 18.37 11.43
CA ALA A 373 -1.81 19.25 12.20
C ALA A 373 -1.00 20.13 13.17
N GLY A 374 -0.04 19.55 13.89
CA GLY A 374 0.88 20.29 14.77
C GLY A 374 1.72 21.33 14.01
N LEU A 375 2.25 20.99 12.83
CA LEU A 375 3.00 21.92 12.00
C LEU A 375 2.13 23.08 11.49
N ALA A 376 0.88 22.79 11.11
CA ALA A 376 -0.10 23.80 10.69
C ALA A 376 -0.48 24.74 11.85
N ALA A 377 -0.73 24.20 13.03
CA ALA A 377 -0.97 24.98 14.25
C ALA A 377 0.23 25.85 14.62
N GLY A 378 1.45 25.42 14.32
CA GLY A 378 2.70 26.18 14.44
C GLY A 378 2.92 27.24 13.35
N GLY A 379 1.97 27.41 12.40
CA GLY A 379 2.02 28.42 11.36
C GLY A 379 2.79 28.03 10.09
N LEU A 380 3.11 26.74 9.92
CA LEU A 380 3.67 26.18 8.68
C LEU A 380 2.56 25.76 7.71
N LYS A 381 2.94 25.40 6.50
CA LYS A 381 2.04 24.95 5.43
C LYS A 381 2.37 23.49 5.05
N PRO A 382 1.85 22.52 5.81
CA PRO A 382 2.16 21.12 5.58
C PRO A 382 1.40 20.56 4.38
N ILE A 383 2.13 19.78 3.56
CA ILE A 383 1.57 18.92 2.51
C ILE A 383 1.86 17.46 2.90
N VAL A 384 0.80 16.71 3.14
CA VAL A 384 0.85 15.27 3.42
C VAL A 384 0.65 14.52 2.12
N ALA A 385 1.69 13.84 1.62
CA ALA A 385 1.63 13.06 0.39
C ALA A 385 1.62 11.56 0.73
N ILE A 386 0.48 10.91 0.55
CA ILE A 386 0.22 9.50 0.88
C ILE A 386 -0.64 8.89 -0.23
N TYR A 387 -0.52 7.57 -0.45
CA TYR A 387 -1.39 6.84 -1.39
C TYR A 387 -2.83 6.78 -0.87
N SER A 388 -3.79 6.86 -1.77
CA SER A 388 -5.21 6.87 -1.46
C SER A 388 -5.64 5.72 -0.53
N SER A 389 -5.27 4.48 -0.85
CA SER A 389 -5.61 3.31 -0.03
C SER A 389 -4.94 3.29 1.35
N PHE A 390 -3.76 3.92 1.50
CA PHE A 390 -3.06 3.97 2.78
C PHE A 390 -3.54 5.12 3.68
N LEU A 391 -3.98 6.23 3.09
CA LEU A 391 -4.51 7.37 3.83
C LEU A 391 -5.78 7.02 4.64
N GLN A 392 -6.51 5.98 4.24
CA GLN A 392 -7.69 5.52 4.99
C GLN A 392 -7.39 5.13 6.44
N ARG A 393 -6.12 4.76 6.78
CA ARG A 393 -5.71 4.53 8.17
C ARG A 393 -5.79 5.75 9.05
N ALA A 394 -5.60 6.92 8.48
CA ALA A 394 -5.59 8.21 9.20
C ALA A 394 -6.95 8.94 9.17
N TYR A 395 -8.05 8.22 8.90
CA TYR A 395 -9.38 8.82 8.85
C TYR A 395 -9.74 9.60 10.11
N ASP A 396 -9.51 9.00 11.29
CA ASP A 396 -9.77 9.65 12.57
C ASP A 396 -8.92 10.91 12.77
N GLN A 397 -7.62 10.85 12.44
CA GLN A 397 -6.72 11.99 12.58
C GLN A 397 -7.05 13.12 11.61
N ILE A 398 -7.51 12.80 10.40
CA ILE A 398 -8.02 13.80 9.45
C ILE A 398 -9.26 14.51 10.04
N LEU A 399 -10.20 13.72 10.55
CA LEU A 399 -11.43 14.24 11.14
C LEU A 399 -11.14 15.06 12.41
N HIS A 400 -10.48 14.43 13.39
CA HIS A 400 -10.32 14.96 14.74
C HIS A 400 -9.21 16.03 14.82
N ASP A 401 -8.00 15.69 14.34
CA ASP A 401 -6.84 16.56 14.58
C ASP A 401 -6.74 17.71 13.55
N VAL A 402 -7.28 17.52 12.36
CA VAL A 402 -7.20 18.51 11.28
C VAL A 402 -8.52 19.23 11.07
N CYS A 403 -9.61 18.53 10.77
CA CYS A 403 -10.84 19.17 10.29
C CYS A 403 -11.69 19.79 11.39
N ILE A 404 -11.76 19.22 12.60
CA ILE A 404 -12.45 19.88 13.74
C ILE A 404 -11.81 21.24 14.03
N GLN A 405 -10.49 21.32 13.95
CA GLN A 405 -9.73 22.54 14.21
C GLN A 405 -9.60 23.46 12.98
N ASN A 406 -10.11 23.03 11.82
CA ASN A 406 -10.00 23.71 10.54
C ASN A 406 -8.56 24.13 10.18
N LEU A 407 -7.57 23.28 10.46
CA LEU A 407 -6.15 23.54 10.23
C LEU A 407 -5.80 23.43 8.74
N PRO A 408 -4.97 24.34 8.18
CA PRO A 408 -4.64 24.39 6.75
C PRO A 408 -3.63 23.28 6.35
N VAL A 409 -4.07 22.05 6.41
CA VAL A 409 -3.31 20.88 5.94
C VAL A 409 -3.74 20.53 4.52
N VAL A 410 -2.78 20.36 3.62
CA VAL A 410 -3.01 19.90 2.25
C VAL A 410 -2.74 18.40 2.16
N PHE A 411 -3.72 17.62 1.72
CA PHE A 411 -3.59 16.19 1.45
C PHE A 411 -3.37 15.98 -0.06
N ALA A 412 -2.15 15.63 -0.46
CA ALA A 412 -1.81 15.24 -1.82
C ALA A 412 -1.98 13.70 -1.94
N ILE A 413 -3.13 13.29 -2.44
CA ILE A 413 -3.55 11.88 -2.46
C ILE A 413 -3.15 11.27 -3.81
N ASP A 414 -2.03 10.55 -3.82
CA ASP A 414 -1.53 9.82 -4.99
C ASP A 414 -2.22 8.45 -5.11
N ARG A 415 -2.27 7.87 -6.30
CA ARG A 415 -2.89 6.57 -6.61
C ARG A 415 -4.40 6.54 -6.31
N ALA A 416 -5.09 7.65 -6.53
CA ALA A 416 -6.54 7.67 -6.44
C ALA A 416 -7.18 6.95 -7.65
N GLY A 417 -8.28 6.23 -7.42
CA GLY A 417 -8.93 5.39 -8.41
C GLY A 417 -8.28 4.01 -8.54
N LEU A 418 -8.45 3.37 -9.69
CA LEU A 418 -7.90 2.05 -9.96
C LEU A 418 -6.39 2.13 -10.20
N VAL A 419 -5.63 1.29 -9.50
CA VAL A 419 -4.16 1.22 -9.60
C VAL A 419 -3.66 -0.07 -10.25
N GLY A 420 -4.51 -1.07 -10.36
CA GLY A 420 -4.34 -2.26 -11.18
C GLY A 420 -3.73 -3.46 -10.48
N SER A 421 -2.45 -3.71 -10.68
CA SER A 421 -1.82 -5.03 -10.45
C SER A 421 -1.77 -5.51 -8.98
N ASP A 422 -1.97 -4.64 -8.00
CA ASP A 422 -1.92 -5.00 -6.57
C ASP A 422 -3.31 -5.27 -5.97
N GLY A 423 -4.38 -5.08 -6.76
CA GLY A 423 -5.74 -5.52 -6.45
C GLY A 423 -6.42 -4.76 -5.31
N GLU A 424 -7.34 -5.43 -4.66
CA GLU A 424 -8.33 -4.89 -3.72
C GLU A 424 -7.69 -4.09 -2.57
N THR A 425 -6.50 -4.48 -2.13
CA THR A 425 -5.80 -3.85 -1.02
C THR A 425 -5.15 -2.51 -1.39
N HIS A 426 -4.99 -2.24 -2.69
CA HIS A 426 -4.29 -1.05 -3.19
C HIS A 426 -5.14 -0.12 -4.05
N GLN A 427 -6.34 -0.57 -4.50
CA GLN A 427 -7.25 0.30 -5.26
C GLN A 427 -7.65 1.51 -4.43
N GLY A 428 -7.43 2.72 -4.97
CA GLY A 428 -7.74 4.00 -4.31
C GLY A 428 -9.18 4.46 -4.61
N ILE A 429 -10.17 3.63 -4.31
CA ILE A 429 -11.55 3.79 -4.75
C ILE A 429 -12.53 4.25 -3.65
N PHE A 430 -12.02 4.57 -2.47
CA PHE A 430 -12.84 4.92 -1.30
C PHE A 430 -12.60 6.35 -0.79
N ASP A 431 -11.56 7.04 -1.28
CA ASP A 431 -11.11 8.32 -0.74
C ASP A 431 -12.15 9.44 -0.86
N LEU A 432 -12.87 9.52 -1.99
CA LEU A 432 -13.96 10.50 -2.13
C LEU A 432 -15.06 10.24 -1.10
N SER A 433 -15.40 8.98 -0.85
CA SER A 433 -16.47 8.59 0.07
C SER A 433 -16.11 8.93 1.51
N TYR A 434 -14.99 8.43 2.03
CA TYR A 434 -14.66 8.64 3.44
C TYR A 434 -14.27 10.09 3.76
N LEU A 435 -13.61 10.80 2.85
CA LEU A 435 -13.30 12.22 3.05
C LEU A 435 -14.54 13.11 2.95
N SER A 436 -15.48 12.74 2.12
CA SER A 436 -16.72 13.51 1.95
C SER A 436 -17.58 13.56 3.20
N SER A 437 -17.51 12.55 4.07
CA SER A 437 -18.25 12.50 5.33
C SER A 437 -17.71 13.49 6.38
N ILE A 438 -16.48 14.01 6.21
CA ILE A 438 -15.81 14.84 7.22
C ILE A 438 -16.19 16.33 7.01
N PRO A 439 -16.80 17.02 8.00
CA PRO A 439 -17.03 18.47 7.94
C PRO A 439 -15.70 19.24 7.78
N ASN A 440 -15.74 20.42 7.18
CA ASN A 440 -14.59 21.28 6.88
C ASN A 440 -13.54 20.70 5.92
N MET A 441 -13.68 19.45 5.47
CA MET A 441 -12.84 18.88 4.43
C MET A 441 -13.28 19.38 3.05
N HIS A 442 -12.32 19.84 2.24
CA HIS A 442 -12.51 20.22 0.84
C HIS A 442 -11.81 19.23 -0.07
N ILE A 443 -12.41 18.90 -1.22
CA ILE A 443 -11.89 17.82 -2.08
C ILE A 443 -11.87 18.28 -3.53
N MET A 444 -10.70 18.20 -4.18
CA MET A 444 -10.47 18.50 -5.60
C MET A 444 -9.89 17.31 -6.34
N ALA A 445 -10.19 17.21 -7.65
CA ALA A 445 -9.65 16.20 -8.54
C ALA A 445 -9.30 16.82 -9.91
N PRO A 446 -8.02 16.86 -10.31
CA PRO A 446 -7.58 17.48 -11.55
C PRO A 446 -7.87 16.59 -12.77
N LYS A 447 -8.34 17.20 -13.87
CA LYS A 447 -8.56 16.53 -15.15
C LYS A 447 -7.27 16.16 -15.89
N ASN A 448 -6.20 16.95 -15.70
CA ASN A 448 -4.94 16.80 -16.42
C ASN A 448 -3.73 17.34 -15.63
N LYS A 449 -2.52 17.23 -16.25
CA LYS A 449 -1.26 17.63 -15.61
C LYS A 449 -1.16 19.11 -15.24
N TRP A 450 -1.78 20.00 -16.02
CA TRP A 450 -1.73 21.44 -15.75
C TRP A 450 -2.64 21.80 -14.58
N GLU A 451 -3.84 21.23 -14.56
CA GLU A 451 -4.81 21.46 -13.50
C GLU A 451 -4.29 20.89 -12.16
N LEU A 452 -3.58 19.73 -12.15
CA LEU A 452 -2.90 19.25 -10.94
C LEU A 452 -1.92 20.31 -10.39
N SER A 453 -1.09 20.87 -11.27
CA SER A 453 -0.15 21.94 -10.88
C SER A 453 -0.85 23.15 -10.28
N ASP A 454 -1.97 23.56 -10.86
CA ASP A 454 -2.70 24.75 -10.43
C ASP A 454 -3.51 24.47 -9.15
N MET A 455 -4.08 23.27 -9.00
CA MET A 455 -4.77 22.83 -7.78
C MET A 455 -3.85 22.72 -6.56
N ILE A 456 -2.63 22.22 -6.70
CA ILE A 456 -1.66 22.17 -5.58
C ILE A 456 -1.27 23.59 -5.14
N LYS A 457 -1.08 24.52 -6.09
CA LYS A 457 -0.81 25.94 -5.75
C LYS A 457 -2.01 26.59 -5.06
N PHE A 458 -3.21 26.32 -5.54
CA PHE A 458 -4.45 26.78 -4.92
C PHE A 458 -4.58 26.25 -3.49
N ALA A 459 -4.37 24.95 -3.30
CA ALA A 459 -4.50 24.27 -2.01
C ALA A 459 -3.59 24.87 -0.92
N ILE A 460 -2.33 25.18 -1.26
CA ILE A 460 -1.37 25.79 -0.32
C ILE A 460 -1.79 27.22 0.11
N ALA A 461 -2.53 27.91 -0.72
CA ALA A 461 -3.01 29.27 -0.44
C ALA A 461 -4.42 29.30 0.18
N PHE A 462 -5.10 28.16 0.25
CA PHE A 462 -6.53 28.07 0.58
C PHE A 462 -6.84 28.37 2.05
N GLY A 463 -5.98 27.96 2.97
CA GLY A 463 -6.10 28.30 4.40
C GLY A 463 -7.06 27.44 5.22
N ALA A 464 -7.50 26.27 4.70
CA ALA A 464 -8.34 25.29 5.37
C ALA A 464 -7.95 23.86 4.92
N PRO A 465 -8.45 22.78 5.57
CA PRO A 465 -8.17 21.41 5.16
C PRO A 465 -8.62 21.15 3.72
N ILE A 466 -7.71 20.66 2.87
CA ILE A 466 -8.02 20.42 1.47
C ILE A 466 -7.26 19.21 0.91
N ALA A 467 -7.97 18.35 0.18
CA ALA A 467 -7.44 17.19 -0.51
C ALA A 467 -7.39 17.43 -2.03
N VAL A 468 -6.29 17.06 -2.65
CA VAL A 468 -6.11 16.98 -4.10
C VAL A 468 -5.79 15.54 -4.44
N ARG A 469 -6.74 14.84 -5.09
CA ARG A 469 -6.58 13.42 -5.46
C ARG A 469 -6.24 13.29 -6.94
N TYR A 470 -5.25 12.45 -7.26
CA TYR A 470 -4.81 12.22 -8.63
C TYR A 470 -4.37 10.77 -8.85
N PRO A 471 -4.53 10.22 -10.08
CA PRO A 471 -4.30 8.81 -10.35
C PRO A 471 -2.82 8.45 -10.47
N ARG A 472 -2.54 7.15 -10.41
CA ARG A 472 -1.25 6.57 -10.78
C ARG A 472 -1.04 6.64 -12.30
N GLY A 473 0.22 6.78 -12.73
CA GLY A 473 0.64 6.59 -14.12
C GLY A 473 0.76 7.88 -14.92
N GLU A 474 0.72 7.73 -16.23
CA GLU A 474 0.96 8.80 -17.18
C GLU A 474 -0.05 9.95 -17.02
N ALA A 475 0.48 11.16 -16.90
CA ALA A 475 -0.35 12.34 -16.72
C ALA A 475 -1.03 12.71 -18.05
N TYR A 476 -2.36 12.83 -18.01
CA TYR A 476 -3.14 13.26 -19.17
C TYR A 476 -2.70 14.64 -19.61
N ASP A 477 -2.35 14.78 -20.90
CA ASP A 477 -1.74 15.97 -21.48
C ASP A 477 -2.53 16.58 -22.63
N GLU A 478 -3.83 16.31 -22.68
CA GLU A 478 -4.80 16.97 -23.55
C GLU A 478 -5.64 18.00 -22.78
N LEU A 479 -6.54 18.69 -23.47
CA LEU A 479 -7.39 19.77 -22.94
C LEU A 479 -6.57 20.94 -22.37
N LYS A 480 -5.46 21.28 -23.03
CA LYS A 480 -4.58 22.38 -22.62
C LYS A 480 -5.25 23.75 -22.80
N GLU A 481 -6.13 23.85 -23.77
CA GLU A 481 -6.93 25.05 -24.10
C GLU A 481 -7.92 25.41 -23.00
N PHE A 482 -8.44 24.42 -22.27
CA PHE A 482 -9.32 24.60 -21.12
C PHE A 482 -8.47 24.75 -19.85
N ARG A 483 -8.22 25.99 -19.47
CA ARG A 483 -7.38 26.32 -18.32
C ARG A 483 -7.87 27.56 -17.59
N GLU A 484 -9.14 27.56 -17.23
CA GLU A 484 -9.69 28.62 -16.39
C GLU A 484 -9.05 28.57 -14.98
N PRO A 485 -8.88 29.76 -14.34
CA PRO A 485 -8.40 29.79 -12.95
C PRO A 485 -9.24 28.90 -12.03
N ILE A 486 -8.58 28.32 -11.03
CA ILE A 486 -9.28 27.55 -9.99
C ILE A 486 -10.03 28.55 -9.08
N VAL A 487 -11.34 28.45 -9.07
CA VAL A 487 -12.22 29.22 -8.19
C VAL A 487 -12.88 28.24 -7.22
N TYR A 488 -12.90 28.57 -5.94
CA TYR A 488 -13.45 27.71 -4.90
C TYR A 488 -14.89 27.27 -5.20
N GLY A 489 -15.12 25.97 -5.15
CA GLY A 489 -16.44 25.37 -5.36
C GLY A 489 -16.99 25.49 -6.79
N ARG A 490 -16.15 25.86 -7.78
CA ARG A 490 -16.60 26.02 -9.17
C ARG A 490 -16.08 24.92 -10.07
N SER A 491 -16.98 24.42 -10.89
CA SER A 491 -16.71 23.53 -12.01
C SER A 491 -16.22 24.30 -13.24
N GLU A 492 -15.76 23.60 -14.27
CA GLU A 492 -15.35 24.16 -15.54
C GLU A 492 -16.15 23.51 -16.67
N VAL A 493 -16.86 24.32 -17.44
CA VAL A 493 -17.59 23.85 -18.62
C VAL A 493 -16.58 23.71 -19.77
N LEU A 494 -16.37 22.49 -20.25
CA LEU A 494 -15.49 22.19 -21.39
C LEU A 494 -16.24 22.31 -22.72
N TYR A 495 -17.45 21.79 -22.76
CA TYR A 495 -18.33 21.86 -23.94
C TYR A 495 -19.75 22.09 -23.48
N GLU A 496 -20.43 23.07 -24.06
CA GLU A 496 -21.81 23.43 -23.75
C GLU A 496 -22.70 23.01 -24.92
N GLU A 497 -23.66 22.16 -24.64
CA GLU A 497 -24.68 21.67 -25.57
C GLU A 497 -25.97 21.42 -24.79
N GLU A 498 -26.97 20.76 -25.39
CA GLU A 498 -28.25 20.47 -24.75
C GLU A 498 -28.40 18.95 -24.44
N ASP A 499 -29.53 18.55 -23.90
CA ASP A 499 -30.02 17.19 -23.68
C ASP A 499 -29.27 16.37 -22.63
N ILE A 500 -27.98 16.07 -22.80
CA ILE A 500 -27.18 15.23 -21.90
C ILE A 500 -26.01 16.06 -21.35
N ALA A 501 -25.79 16.02 -20.05
CA ALA A 501 -24.62 16.61 -19.40
C ALA A 501 -23.75 15.54 -18.76
N LEU A 502 -22.49 15.42 -19.18
CA LEU A 502 -21.48 14.58 -18.53
C LEU A 502 -20.77 15.42 -17.46
N LEU A 503 -20.88 14.99 -16.20
CA LEU A 503 -20.26 15.63 -15.03
C LEU A 503 -19.12 14.71 -14.55
N ALA A 504 -17.89 14.99 -14.99
CA ALA A 504 -16.78 14.06 -14.79
C ALA A 504 -15.79 14.56 -13.73
N VAL A 505 -15.33 13.64 -12.87
CA VAL A 505 -14.40 13.90 -11.77
C VAL A 505 -13.00 13.39 -12.14
N GLY A 506 -12.01 14.28 -12.15
CA GLY A 506 -10.59 13.97 -12.28
C GLY A 506 -10.25 13.11 -13.49
N SER A 507 -9.72 11.91 -13.28
CA SER A 507 -9.33 10.95 -14.33
C SER A 507 -10.47 10.58 -15.28
N MET A 508 -11.72 10.65 -14.82
CA MET A 508 -12.88 10.31 -15.64
C MET A 508 -13.20 11.38 -16.71
N VAL A 509 -12.60 12.57 -16.63
CA VAL A 509 -12.74 13.57 -17.71
C VAL A 509 -12.18 13.05 -19.03
N LYS A 510 -11.04 12.32 -19.01
CA LYS A 510 -10.48 11.65 -20.19
C LYS A 510 -11.48 10.67 -20.81
N VAL A 511 -12.15 9.87 -19.98
CA VAL A 511 -13.18 8.91 -20.43
C VAL A 511 -14.39 9.65 -20.97
N ALA A 512 -14.81 10.72 -20.31
CA ALA A 512 -15.97 11.51 -20.71
C ALA A 512 -15.79 12.24 -22.06
N VAL A 513 -14.57 12.65 -22.40
CA VAL A 513 -14.24 13.18 -23.75
C VAL A 513 -14.56 12.14 -24.83
N GLU A 514 -14.15 10.90 -24.61
CA GLU A 514 -14.41 9.80 -25.56
C GLU A 514 -15.91 9.42 -25.61
N VAL A 515 -16.58 9.38 -24.44
CA VAL A 515 -18.04 9.17 -24.35
C VAL A 515 -18.78 10.25 -25.15
N ARG A 516 -18.41 11.52 -24.96
CA ARG A 516 -19.01 12.63 -25.71
C ARG A 516 -18.82 12.49 -27.21
N ARG A 517 -17.59 12.17 -27.66
CA ARG A 517 -17.28 11.94 -29.09
C ARG A 517 -18.21 10.88 -29.68
N GLN A 518 -18.33 9.71 -29.02
CA GLN A 518 -19.17 8.61 -29.49
C GLN A 518 -20.66 8.94 -29.46
N LEU A 519 -21.17 9.68 -28.46
CA LEU A 519 -22.57 10.13 -28.41
C LEU A 519 -22.86 11.10 -29.55
N LYS A 520 -21.97 12.03 -29.86
CA LYS A 520 -22.13 12.96 -31.00
C LYS A 520 -22.16 12.26 -32.35
N GLU A 521 -21.32 11.25 -32.56
CA GLU A 521 -21.34 10.41 -33.78
C GLU A 521 -22.68 9.69 -33.96
N LYS A 522 -23.38 9.43 -32.85
CA LYS A 522 -24.71 8.83 -32.84
C LYS A 522 -25.86 9.87 -32.87
N GLY A 523 -25.53 11.18 -33.02
CA GLY A 523 -26.50 12.25 -33.15
C GLY A 523 -27.06 12.81 -31.85
N TYR A 524 -26.42 12.52 -30.69
CA TYR A 524 -26.84 13.07 -29.41
C TYR A 524 -26.07 14.35 -29.07
N SER A 525 -26.81 15.37 -28.58
CA SER A 525 -26.24 16.61 -28.04
C SER A 525 -25.76 16.36 -26.61
N CYS A 526 -24.52 16.75 -26.30
CA CYS A 526 -23.87 16.35 -25.06
C CYS A 526 -22.86 17.40 -24.54
N SER A 527 -23.21 18.04 -23.42
CA SER A 527 -22.30 18.88 -22.66
C SER A 527 -21.25 18.06 -21.92
N LEU A 528 -20.08 18.64 -21.67
CA LEU A 528 -19.04 18.05 -20.83
C LEU A 528 -18.54 19.08 -19.81
N ILE A 529 -18.62 18.70 -18.54
CA ILE A 529 -18.28 19.53 -17.39
C ILE A 529 -17.23 18.82 -16.56
N ASN A 530 -16.11 19.48 -16.32
CA ASN A 530 -15.10 19.05 -15.36
C ASN A 530 -15.54 19.50 -13.95
N ALA A 531 -15.88 18.56 -13.10
CA ALA A 531 -16.41 18.84 -11.77
C ALA A 531 -15.44 19.60 -10.86
N ARG A 532 -14.12 19.43 -11.05
CA ARG A 532 -13.04 20.05 -10.25
C ARG A 532 -13.16 19.79 -8.75
N PHE A 533 -14.27 20.23 -8.14
CA PHE A 533 -14.59 20.05 -6.72
C PHE A 533 -15.62 18.94 -6.52
N VAL A 534 -15.28 18.03 -5.63
CA VAL A 534 -16.20 16.97 -5.15
C VAL A 534 -16.89 17.42 -3.86
N LYS A 535 -16.19 18.27 -3.09
CA LYS A 535 -16.73 18.92 -1.90
C LYS A 535 -16.08 20.31 -1.73
N PRO A 536 -16.90 21.39 -1.76
CA PRO A 536 -18.34 21.38 -2.06
C PRO A 536 -18.59 21.03 -3.54
N ILE A 537 -19.82 20.61 -3.87
CA ILE A 537 -20.30 20.55 -5.25
C ILE A 537 -20.64 21.96 -5.76
N ASP A 538 -20.62 22.17 -7.07
CA ASP A 538 -21.01 23.44 -7.68
C ASP A 538 -22.53 23.51 -7.88
N GLU A 539 -23.23 23.96 -6.83
CA GLU A 539 -24.69 24.00 -6.82
C GLU A 539 -25.26 24.95 -7.86
N GLU A 540 -24.58 26.08 -8.15
CA GLU A 540 -25.03 27.05 -9.15
C GLU A 540 -24.98 26.46 -10.56
N MET A 541 -23.86 25.86 -10.93
CA MET A 541 -23.72 25.16 -12.21
C MET A 541 -24.72 24.00 -12.32
N LEU A 542 -24.89 23.19 -11.27
CA LEU A 542 -25.87 22.10 -11.26
C LEU A 542 -27.31 22.61 -11.42
N GLY A 543 -27.67 23.73 -10.76
CA GLY A 543 -28.97 24.36 -10.93
C GLY A 543 -29.23 24.84 -12.37
N GLN A 544 -28.22 25.29 -13.08
CA GLN A 544 -28.33 25.67 -14.50
C GLN A 544 -28.44 24.40 -15.38
N VAL A 545 -27.53 23.46 -15.22
CA VAL A 545 -27.52 22.19 -15.98
C VAL A 545 -28.84 21.42 -15.86
N CYS A 546 -29.48 21.45 -14.69
CA CYS A 546 -30.79 20.83 -14.47
C CYS A 546 -31.93 21.48 -15.24
N LYS A 547 -31.82 22.74 -15.65
CA LYS A 547 -32.81 23.42 -16.48
C LYS A 547 -32.65 23.08 -17.96
N ASP A 548 -31.41 22.97 -18.42
CA ASP A 548 -31.07 22.90 -19.84
C ASP A 548 -30.94 21.44 -20.32
N HIS A 549 -30.82 20.45 -19.41
CA HIS A 549 -30.59 19.06 -19.76
C HIS A 549 -31.66 18.13 -19.21
N LYS A 550 -31.91 17.02 -19.91
CA LYS A 550 -32.84 15.96 -19.52
C LYS A 550 -32.17 14.87 -18.69
N LEU A 551 -30.86 14.63 -18.96
CA LEU A 551 -30.08 13.60 -18.31
C LEU A 551 -28.72 14.15 -17.86
N LEU A 552 -28.46 14.07 -16.57
CA LEU A 552 -27.14 14.32 -15.97
C LEU A 552 -26.45 12.96 -15.75
N VAL A 553 -25.21 12.84 -16.20
CA VAL A 553 -24.39 11.64 -16.06
C VAL A 553 -23.18 11.98 -15.22
N THR A 554 -23.16 11.55 -13.97
CA THR A 554 -21.96 11.72 -13.13
C THR A 554 -20.98 10.59 -13.40
N MET A 555 -19.69 10.93 -13.46
CA MET A 555 -18.64 9.96 -13.77
C MET A 555 -17.49 10.09 -12.76
N GLU A 556 -17.29 9.08 -11.94
CA GLU A 556 -16.25 9.05 -10.91
C GLU A 556 -15.56 7.70 -10.82
N GLU A 557 -14.27 7.70 -10.52
CA GLU A 557 -13.46 6.52 -10.25
C GLU A 557 -13.37 6.31 -8.74
N ASN A 558 -14.54 6.05 -8.14
CA ASN A 558 -14.79 5.84 -6.72
C ASN A 558 -16.05 4.97 -6.57
N VAL A 559 -16.22 4.32 -5.43
CA VAL A 559 -17.49 3.64 -5.12
C VAL A 559 -18.64 4.65 -5.08
N LEU A 560 -19.85 4.19 -5.46
CA LEU A 560 -21.01 5.08 -5.54
C LEU A 560 -21.38 5.68 -4.19
N SER A 561 -21.39 4.85 -3.13
CA SER A 561 -21.81 5.26 -1.80
C SER A 561 -20.88 6.35 -1.21
N GLY A 562 -21.45 7.48 -0.83
CA GLY A 562 -20.73 8.65 -0.33
C GLY A 562 -19.93 9.42 -1.41
N GLY A 563 -19.99 9.01 -2.67
CA GLY A 563 -19.27 9.60 -3.79
C GLY A 563 -19.87 10.91 -4.30
N TYR A 564 -19.31 11.41 -5.41
CA TYR A 564 -19.78 12.63 -6.08
C TYR A 564 -21.19 12.47 -6.67
N GLY A 565 -21.43 11.33 -7.33
CA GLY A 565 -22.69 11.07 -8.01
C GLY A 565 -23.90 11.02 -7.06
N GLU A 566 -23.71 10.51 -5.85
CA GLU A 566 -24.77 10.47 -4.83
C GLU A 566 -25.13 11.88 -4.37
N LYS A 567 -24.17 12.75 -4.12
CA LYS A 567 -24.39 14.16 -3.75
C LYS A 567 -25.08 14.96 -4.85
N VAL A 568 -24.67 14.73 -6.11
CA VAL A 568 -25.32 15.38 -7.26
C VAL A 568 -26.77 14.93 -7.35
N ARG A 569 -27.09 13.65 -7.13
CA ARG A 569 -28.44 13.13 -7.13
C ARG A 569 -29.29 13.77 -6.03
N ASP A 570 -28.79 13.77 -4.79
CA ASP A 570 -29.50 14.35 -3.64
C ASP A 570 -29.81 15.84 -3.86
N TYR A 571 -28.83 16.59 -4.39
CA TYR A 571 -29.01 17.99 -4.72
C TYR A 571 -30.04 18.18 -5.85
N THR A 572 -29.95 17.41 -6.93
CA THR A 572 -30.88 17.45 -8.06
C THR A 572 -32.33 17.14 -7.62
N ASP A 573 -32.50 16.14 -6.76
CA ASP A 573 -33.81 15.77 -6.20
C ASP A 573 -34.40 16.91 -5.34
N SER A 574 -33.54 17.66 -4.62
CA SER A 574 -33.97 18.82 -3.82
C SER A 574 -34.51 19.98 -4.68
N LEU A 575 -34.02 20.13 -5.92
CA LEU A 575 -34.44 21.17 -6.85
C LEU A 575 -35.81 20.91 -7.50
N LYS A 576 -36.39 19.70 -7.30
CA LYS A 576 -37.65 19.27 -7.95
C LYS A 576 -37.65 19.44 -9.48
N THR A 577 -36.49 19.25 -10.11
CA THR A 577 -36.30 19.33 -11.55
C THR A 577 -36.86 18.10 -12.27
N ARG A 578 -37.01 18.21 -13.62
CA ARG A 578 -37.33 17.05 -14.48
C ARG A 578 -36.09 16.28 -14.95
N ALA A 579 -34.90 16.84 -14.73
CA ALA A 579 -33.67 16.19 -15.09
C ALA A 579 -33.49 14.89 -14.28
N GLN A 580 -33.01 13.84 -14.93
CA GLN A 580 -32.71 12.56 -14.28
C GLN A 580 -31.20 12.45 -14.10
N VAL A 581 -30.77 11.76 -13.04
CA VAL A 581 -29.35 11.48 -12.80
C VAL A 581 -29.03 10.02 -13.08
N LEU A 582 -27.97 9.77 -13.84
CA LEU A 582 -27.34 8.48 -14.05
C LEU A 582 -25.95 8.52 -13.44
N ASN A 583 -25.68 7.70 -12.43
CA ASN A 583 -24.36 7.62 -11.82
C ASN A 583 -23.51 6.53 -12.50
N ILE A 584 -22.32 6.90 -12.94
CA ILE A 584 -21.27 6.00 -13.40
C ILE A 584 -20.18 6.04 -12.33
N ALA A 585 -20.12 4.98 -11.56
CA ALA A 585 -19.23 4.81 -10.41
C ALA A 585 -18.88 3.33 -10.28
N ILE A 586 -17.93 3.03 -9.40
CA ILE A 586 -17.56 1.65 -9.06
C ILE A 586 -18.70 1.05 -8.25
N PRO A 587 -19.15 -0.18 -8.58
CA PRO A 587 -20.21 -0.86 -7.83
C PRO A 587 -19.76 -1.20 -6.40
N ASP A 588 -20.71 -1.62 -5.54
CA ASP A 588 -20.44 -2.02 -4.16
C ASP A 588 -19.76 -3.40 -4.08
N GLU A 589 -18.54 -3.45 -4.60
CA GLU A 589 -17.69 -4.64 -4.62
C GLU A 589 -16.20 -4.28 -4.62
N TYR A 590 -15.36 -5.22 -4.16
CA TYR A 590 -13.91 -5.07 -4.25
C TYR A 590 -13.43 -5.39 -5.67
N VAL A 591 -12.64 -4.47 -6.24
CA VAL A 591 -12.08 -4.65 -7.58
C VAL A 591 -10.76 -5.41 -7.50
N GLU A 592 -10.68 -6.56 -8.12
CA GLU A 592 -9.51 -7.43 -8.16
C GLU A 592 -8.30 -6.78 -8.87
N HIS A 593 -7.18 -7.50 -8.89
CA HIS A 593 -5.97 -7.09 -9.60
C HIS A 593 -6.08 -7.30 -11.11
N GLY A 594 -5.44 -6.42 -11.88
CA GLY A 594 -5.44 -6.53 -13.33
C GLY A 594 -4.93 -5.28 -14.04
N ASN A 595 -5.04 -5.27 -15.36
CA ASN A 595 -4.83 -4.07 -16.16
C ASN A 595 -5.98 -3.08 -15.93
N VAL A 596 -5.68 -1.80 -15.70
CA VAL A 596 -6.69 -0.78 -15.35
C VAL A 596 -7.77 -0.62 -16.42
N ASP A 597 -7.41 -0.67 -17.70
CA ASP A 597 -8.40 -0.51 -18.78
C ASP A 597 -9.35 -1.70 -18.82
N LEU A 598 -8.84 -2.92 -18.62
CA LEU A 598 -9.65 -4.13 -18.50
C LEU A 598 -10.56 -4.07 -17.28
N LEU A 599 -10.04 -3.64 -16.12
CA LEU A 599 -10.86 -3.49 -14.92
C LEU A 599 -12.00 -2.48 -15.12
N LYS A 600 -11.73 -1.36 -15.82
CA LYS A 600 -12.79 -0.39 -16.18
C LYS A 600 -13.88 -1.00 -17.06
N GLN A 601 -13.51 -1.86 -18.00
CA GLN A 601 -14.47 -2.60 -18.85
C GLN A 601 -15.33 -3.55 -18.01
N GLU A 602 -14.72 -4.34 -17.14
CA GLU A 602 -15.41 -5.32 -16.29
C GLU A 602 -16.44 -4.66 -15.37
N ILE A 603 -16.09 -3.54 -14.75
CA ILE A 603 -17.02 -2.81 -13.86
C ILE A 603 -17.91 -1.81 -14.64
N GLY A 604 -17.72 -1.68 -15.95
CA GLY A 604 -18.58 -0.90 -16.84
C GLY A 604 -18.47 0.62 -16.66
N ILE A 605 -17.25 1.14 -16.42
CA ILE A 605 -16.96 2.58 -16.37
C ILE A 605 -16.01 3.05 -17.50
N ASP A 606 -15.70 2.16 -18.45
CA ASP A 606 -15.04 2.51 -19.70
C ASP A 606 -15.99 3.27 -20.66
N ALA A 607 -15.43 3.87 -21.71
CA ALA A 607 -16.22 4.72 -22.60
C ALA A 607 -17.38 3.99 -23.30
N ASP A 608 -17.15 2.78 -23.80
CA ASP A 608 -18.15 2.02 -24.57
C ASP A 608 -19.31 1.58 -23.66
N SER A 609 -18.98 1.11 -22.46
CA SER A 609 -19.98 0.73 -21.44
C SER A 609 -20.82 1.92 -21.00
N VAL A 610 -20.18 3.07 -20.80
CA VAL A 610 -20.88 4.31 -20.40
C VAL A 610 -21.80 4.79 -21.50
N VAL A 611 -21.37 4.84 -22.76
CA VAL A 611 -22.21 5.19 -23.92
C VAL A 611 -23.46 4.32 -23.96
N LYS A 612 -23.31 3.01 -23.79
CA LYS A 612 -24.43 2.05 -23.77
C LYS A 612 -25.44 2.35 -22.65
N LYS A 613 -24.94 2.58 -21.42
CA LYS A 613 -25.76 2.94 -20.26
C LYS A 613 -26.50 4.26 -20.48
N VAL A 614 -25.80 5.27 -21.00
CA VAL A 614 -26.37 6.62 -21.28
C VAL A 614 -27.47 6.53 -22.34
N MET A 615 -27.20 5.89 -23.46
CA MET A 615 -28.21 5.72 -24.54
C MET A 615 -29.45 4.99 -24.04
N THR A 616 -29.28 3.86 -23.35
CA THR A 616 -30.41 3.10 -22.77
C THR A 616 -31.26 3.98 -21.86
N LYS A 617 -30.62 4.70 -20.93
CA LYS A 617 -31.33 5.58 -20.00
C LYS A 617 -32.02 6.73 -20.72
N TYR A 618 -31.34 7.37 -21.69
CA TYR A 618 -31.89 8.53 -22.41
C TYR A 618 -33.08 8.15 -23.29
N ILE A 619 -33.03 7.04 -24.02
CA ILE A 619 -34.16 6.52 -24.82
C ILE A 619 -35.36 6.25 -23.91
N THR A 620 -35.16 5.56 -22.78
CA THR A 620 -36.24 5.32 -21.80
C THR A 620 -36.87 6.61 -21.28
N LEU A 621 -36.13 7.70 -21.16
CA LEU A 621 -36.63 9.02 -20.76
C LEU A 621 -37.51 9.66 -21.83
N LEU A 622 -37.17 9.47 -23.10
CA LEU A 622 -37.95 10.00 -24.22
C LEU A 622 -39.28 9.25 -24.38
N GLU A 623 -39.27 7.91 -24.23
CA GLU A 623 -40.46 7.06 -24.33
C GLU A 623 -41.49 7.34 -23.22
N ARG A 624 -41.06 7.70 -22.01
CA ARG A 624 -41.96 8.06 -20.90
C ARG A 624 -42.71 9.38 -21.07
N LYS A 625 -42.38 10.17 -22.11
CA LYS A 625 -43.02 11.45 -22.43
C LYS A 625 -44.14 11.29 -23.48
N VAL A 626 -44.31 10.08 -24.06
CA VAL A 626 -45.40 9.69 -24.93
C VAL A 626 -46.46 8.96 -24.10
#